data_16aa563fc25b9057b91a096ea783e5a8
#
_entry.id   16aa563fc25b9057b91a096ea783e5a8
#
_cell.length_a   1.000
_cell.length_b   1.000
_cell.length_c   1.000
_cell.angle_alpha   90.00
_cell.angle_beta   90.00
_cell.angle_gamma   90.00
#
_symmetry.space_group_name_H-M   'P 1'
#
loop_
_entity.id
_entity.type
_entity.pdbx_description
1 polymer ?
#
loop_
_entity_poly.entity_id
_entity_poly.type
_entity_poly.pdbx_seq_one_letter_code
_entity_poly.pdbx_strand_id
1 'polypeptide(L)'
;MNVHKICDTIQPILDKHKNEEHVEMEFRLGKYNGTFFDTNIGEKMYINLMKGLTKYTGWDRIETSQTDVFFREKDNLRITIDESTNEETIIKKERVHVEDFKQIKDTPFDIRFAICKEIPMEHDYESEM
;
A
#
# COMPACT_ATOMS: atom_id res chain seq x y z
N MET A 1 11.74 -0.46 18.40
CA MET A 1 11.82 0.65 17.41
C MET A 1 10.74 1.67 17.76
N ASN A 2 11.05 2.94 17.68
CA ASN A 2 10.08 4.00 17.93
C ASN A 2 9.69 4.73 16.62
N VAL A 3 8.63 5.52 16.70
CA VAL A 3 8.07 6.22 15.52
C VAL A 3 9.06 7.21 14.90
N HIS A 4 9.89 7.89 15.72
CA HIS A 4 10.89 8.82 15.19
C HIS A 4 11.90 8.13 14.28
N LYS A 5 12.32 6.93 14.64
CA LYS A 5 13.25 6.16 13.82
C LYS A 5 12.63 5.76 12.49
N ILE A 6 11.35 5.43 12.48
CA ILE A 6 10.61 5.13 11.25
C ILE A 6 10.60 6.36 10.34
N CYS A 7 10.24 7.52 10.88
CA CYS A 7 10.21 8.77 10.12
C CYS A 7 11.60 9.15 9.57
N ASP A 8 12.64 8.99 10.39
CA ASP A 8 14.01 9.30 9.97
C ASP A 8 14.48 8.38 8.84
N THR A 9 14.03 7.13 8.84
CA THR A 9 14.36 6.16 7.78
C THR A 9 13.62 6.50 6.49
N ILE A 10 12.36 6.88 6.58
CA ILE A 10 11.49 7.13 5.43
C ILE A 10 11.81 8.46 4.73
N GLN A 11 12.14 9.51 5.49
CA GLN A 11 12.30 10.85 4.93
C GLN A 11 13.28 10.93 3.76
N PRO A 12 14.51 10.36 3.83
CA PRO A 12 15.41 10.38 2.68
C PRO A 12 14.88 9.64 1.47
N ILE A 13 14.12 8.55 1.69
CA ILE A 13 13.52 7.76 0.64
C ILE A 13 12.42 8.57 -0.06
N LEU A 14 11.58 9.24 0.70
CA LEU A 14 10.56 10.14 0.16
C LEU A 14 11.19 11.25 -0.68
N ASP A 15 12.23 11.91 -0.14
CA ASP A 15 12.89 13.01 -0.83
C ASP A 15 13.52 12.57 -2.15
N LYS A 16 14.03 11.34 -2.20
CA LYS A 16 14.63 10.78 -3.41
C LYS A 16 13.62 10.52 -4.52
N HIS A 17 12.42 10.05 -4.17
CA HIS A 17 11.46 9.54 -5.15
C HIS A 17 10.23 10.40 -5.39
N LYS A 18 9.97 11.41 -4.54
CA LYS A 18 8.71 12.18 -4.56
C LYS A 18 8.38 12.89 -5.89
N ASN A 19 9.38 13.17 -6.71
CA ASN A 19 9.19 13.85 -7.99
C ASN A 19 9.25 12.94 -9.22
N GLU A 20 9.36 11.63 -9.03
CA GLU A 20 9.34 10.67 -10.13
C GLU A 20 7.92 10.46 -10.64
N GLU A 21 7.79 10.16 -11.94
CA GLU A 21 6.48 9.90 -12.54
C GLU A 21 5.91 8.55 -12.07
N HIS A 22 4.58 8.48 -11.94
CA HIS A 22 3.81 7.28 -11.60
C HIS A 22 4.19 6.66 -10.25
N VAL A 23 4.78 7.45 -9.37
CA VAL A 23 5.17 6.97 -8.04
C VAL A 23 3.96 6.83 -7.14
N GLU A 24 3.86 5.67 -6.50
CA GLU A 24 2.93 5.41 -5.42
C GLU A 24 3.74 5.14 -4.15
N MET A 25 3.33 5.76 -3.06
CA MET A 25 3.88 5.52 -1.73
C MET A 25 2.79 4.95 -0.87
N GLU A 26 3.05 3.78 -0.26
CA GLU A 26 2.02 3.12 0.55
C GLU A 26 2.58 2.60 1.86
N PHE A 27 1.72 2.58 2.86
CA PHE A 27 1.95 1.87 4.11
C PHE A 27 1.00 0.69 4.18
N ARG A 28 1.53 -0.47 4.50
CA ARG A 28 0.73 -1.65 4.81
C ARG A 28 0.90 -2.00 6.26
N LEU A 29 -0.19 -2.36 6.91
CA LEU A 29 -0.20 -2.80 8.28
C LEU A 29 -0.43 -4.30 8.32
N GLY A 30 0.34 -5.01 9.12
CA GLY A 30 0.25 -6.45 9.18
C GLY A 30 1.24 -7.05 10.17
N LYS A 31 1.68 -8.26 9.87
CA LYS A 31 2.70 -8.97 10.65
C LYS A 31 3.65 -9.69 9.71
N TYR A 32 4.94 -9.50 9.94
CA TYR A 32 5.95 -10.29 9.27
C TYR A 32 6.10 -11.63 9.98
N ASN A 33 5.83 -12.71 9.27
CA ASN A 33 5.81 -14.05 9.86
C ASN A 33 7.09 -14.87 9.64
N GLY A 34 8.16 -14.23 9.18
CA GLY A 34 9.43 -14.89 8.87
C GLY A 34 9.58 -15.27 7.40
N THR A 35 8.49 -15.36 6.66
CA THR A 35 8.48 -15.72 5.23
C THR A 35 7.92 -14.61 4.37
N PHE A 36 6.81 -14.02 4.79
CA PHE A 36 6.16 -12.93 4.06
C PHE A 36 5.48 -11.97 5.04
N PHE A 37 5.09 -10.82 4.52
CA PHE A 37 4.37 -9.82 5.28
C PHE A 37 2.86 -10.09 5.15
N ASP A 38 2.25 -10.53 6.24
CA ASP A 38 0.82 -10.89 6.27
C ASP A 38 -0.02 -9.68 6.64
N THR A 39 -0.85 -9.21 5.70
CA THR A 39 -1.70 -8.03 5.89
C THR A 39 -3.04 -8.36 6.57
N ASN A 40 -3.30 -9.61 6.87
CA ASN A 40 -4.51 -10.00 7.59
C ASN A 40 -4.35 -9.74 9.08
N ILE A 41 -4.75 -8.55 9.52
CA ILE A 41 -4.66 -8.14 10.92
C ILE A 41 -5.89 -8.53 11.74
N GLY A 42 -6.91 -9.10 11.09
CA GLY A 42 -8.16 -9.47 11.72
C GLY A 42 -9.17 -8.32 11.80
N GLU A 43 -10.44 -8.67 11.87
CA GLU A 43 -11.54 -7.69 11.85
C GLU A 43 -11.49 -6.71 13.03
N LYS A 44 -11.24 -7.21 14.23
CA LYS A 44 -11.21 -6.38 15.44
C LYS A 44 -10.10 -5.32 15.38
N MET A 45 -8.92 -5.71 14.98
CA MET A 45 -7.78 -4.79 14.81
C MET A 45 -8.08 -3.76 13.72
N TYR A 46 -8.63 -4.21 12.60
CA TYR A 46 -9.00 -3.34 11.49
C TYR A 46 -10.00 -2.27 11.92
N ILE A 47 -11.06 -2.66 12.64
CA ILE A 47 -12.08 -1.73 13.12
C ILE A 47 -11.48 -0.68 14.07
N ASN A 48 -10.66 -1.12 15.02
CA ASN A 48 -10.01 -0.23 15.97
C ASN A 48 -9.07 0.76 15.28
N LEU A 49 -8.31 0.29 14.30
CA LEU A 49 -7.40 1.12 13.53
C LEU A 49 -8.16 2.18 12.74
N MET A 50 -9.24 1.79 12.07
CA MET A 50 -10.07 2.73 11.29
C MET A 50 -10.70 3.80 12.17
N LYS A 51 -11.12 3.45 13.37
CA LYS A 51 -11.62 4.43 14.34
C LYS A 51 -10.56 5.46 14.71
N GLY A 52 -9.34 5.01 14.98
CA GLY A 52 -8.21 5.88 15.31
C GLY A 52 -7.84 6.82 14.16
N LEU A 53 -7.74 6.28 12.95
CA LEU A 53 -7.42 7.07 11.76
C LEU A 53 -8.49 8.12 11.46
N THR A 54 -9.77 7.76 11.63
CA THR A 54 -10.89 8.67 11.37
C THR A 54 -10.97 9.81 12.39
N LYS A 55 -10.60 9.55 13.64
CA LYS A 55 -10.59 10.56 14.70
C LYS A 55 -9.46 11.58 14.58
N TYR A 56 -8.38 11.24 13.91
CA TYR A 56 -7.26 12.15 13.74
C TYR A 56 -7.66 13.32 12.84
N THR A 57 -7.41 14.54 13.29
CA THR A 57 -7.87 15.76 12.63
C THR A 57 -6.84 16.40 11.70
N GLY A 58 -5.64 15.82 11.62
CA GLY A 58 -4.55 16.33 10.79
C GLY A 58 -4.60 15.95 9.32
N TRP A 59 -5.60 15.17 8.90
CA TRP A 59 -5.76 14.78 7.51
C TRP A 59 -6.38 15.91 6.69
N ASP A 60 -5.85 16.14 5.49
CA ASP A 60 -6.52 17.01 4.52
C ASP A 60 -7.78 16.33 3.97
N ARG A 61 -7.71 15.01 3.79
CA ARG A 61 -8.80 14.25 3.20
C ARG A 61 -8.68 12.79 3.59
N ILE A 62 -9.83 12.14 3.80
CA ILE A 62 -9.92 10.70 4.03
C ILE A 62 -10.81 10.09 2.96
N GLU A 63 -10.30 9.07 2.27
CA GLU A 63 -11.09 8.27 1.35
C GLU A 63 -10.92 6.80 1.70
N THR A 64 -12.02 6.06 1.60
CA THR A 64 -12.01 4.61 1.78
C THR A 64 -12.54 3.98 0.50
N SER A 65 -11.81 2.98 0.00
CA SER A 65 -12.25 2.24 -1.18
C SER A 65 -12.09 0.75 -0.96
N GLN A 66 -12.90 0.00 -1.67
CA GLN A 66 -12.80 -1.45 -1.71
C GLN A 66 -12.74 -1.87 -3.18
N THR A 67 -11.71 -2.64 -3.50
CA THR A 67 -11.45 -3.03 -4.88
C THR A 67 -11.18 -4.53 -4.98
N ASP A 68 -11.57 -5.12 -6.10
CA ASP A 68 -11.16 -6.46 -6.47
C ASP A 68 -9.90 -6.37 -7.34
N VAL A 69 -8.89 -7.15 -7.00
CA VAL A 69 -7.60 -7.11 -7.69
C VAL A 69 -7.31 -8.46 -8.33
N PHE A 70 -7.04 -8.43 -9.63
CA PHE A 70 -6.61 -9.59 -10.39
C PHE A 70 -5.18 -9.36 -10.86
N PHE A 71 -4.30 -10.30 -10.59
CA PHE A 71 -2.89 -10.17 -10.88
C PHE A 71 -2.46 -11.19 -11.93
N ARG A 72 -1.78 -10.73 -12.97
CA ARG A 72 -1.20 -11.60 -14.00
C ARG A 72 0.32 -11.57 -13.87
N GLU A 73 0.89 -12.69 -13.38
CA GLU A 73 2.34 -12.78 -13.12
C GLU A 73 3.20 -12.66 -14.38
N LYS A 74 2.69 -13.15 -15.50
CA LYS A 74 3.42 -13.22 -16.77
C LYS A 74 4.07 -11.88 -17.14
N ASP A 75 3.37 -10.77 -16.92
CA ASP A 75 3.83 -9.43 -17.32
C ASP A 75 3.60 -8.37 -16.22
N ASN A 76 3.42 -8.81 -14.99
CA ASN A 76 3.20 -7.94 -13.82
C ASN A 76 2.01 -6.98 -13.96
N LEU A 77 1.00 -7.39 -14.72
CA LEU A 77 -0.22 -6.60 -14.86
C LEU A 77 -1.14 -6.81 -13.67
N ARG A 78 -1.73 -5.73 -13.22
CA ARG A 78 -2.76 -5.74 -12.18
C ARG A 78 -4.01 -5.11 -12.75
N ILE A 79 -5.14 -5.82 -12.63
CA ILE A 79 -6.45 -5.32 -12.98
C ILE A 79 -7.19 -5.06 -11.69
N THR A 80 -7.65 -3.83 -11.50
CA THR A 80 -8.39 -3.42 -10.32
C THR A 80 -9.79 -3.01 -10.74
N ILE A 81 -10.80 -3.57 -10.08
CA ILE A 81 -12.20 -3.24 -10.31
C ILE A 81 -12.74 -2.58 -9.06
N ASP A 82 -13.21 -1.33 -9.20
CA ASP A 82 -13.84 -0.59 -8.10
C ASP A 82 -15.26 -1.13 -7.91
N GLU A 83 -15.56 -1.65 -6.70
CA GLU A 83 -16.86 -2.28 -6.42
C GLU A 83 -18.04 -1.30 -6.48
N SER A 84 -17.80 -0.01 -6.24
CA SER A 84 -18.87 1.00 -6.23
C SER A 84 -19.22 1.52 -7.63
N THR A 85 -18.23 1.60 -8.52
CA THR A 85 -18.41 2.19 -9.86
C THR A 85 -18.29 1.18 -10.98
N ASN A 86 -17.81 -0.03 -10.70
CA ASN A 86 -17.41 -1.05 -11.70
C ASN A 86 -16.34 -0.57 -12.66
N GLU A 87 -15.63 0.50 -12.30
CA GLU A 87 -14.54 1.00 -13.12
C GLU A 87 -13.35 0.08 -13.05
N GLU A 88 -12.81 -0.25 -14.22
CA GLU A 88 -11.67 -1.16 -14.37
C GLU A 88 -10.40 -0.38 -14.68
N THR A 89 -9.33 -0.67 -13.96
CA THR A 89 -8.03 -0.04 -14.15
C THR A 89 -6.98 -1.12 -14.36
N ILE A 90 -6.17 -0.97 -15.41
CA ILE A 90 -5.07 -1.89 -15.72
C ILE A 90 -3.76 -1.13 -15.53
N ILE A 91 -2.91 -1.66 -14.66
CA ILE A 91 -1.59 -1.08 -14.39
C ILE A 91 -0.51 -2.14 -14.43
N LYS A 92 0.70 -1.71 -14.74
CA LYS A 92 1.91 -2.50 -14.53
C LYS A 92 2.60 -1.95 -13.28
N LYS A 93 2.75 -2.78 -12.25
CA LYS A 93 3.34 -2.36 -10.99
C LYS A 93 4.80 -2.77 -10.92
N GLU A 94 5.68 -1.80 -10.67
CA GLU A 94 7.10 -2.01 -10.48
C GLU A 94 7.49 -1.60 -9.07
N ARG A 95 8.11 -2.52 -8.32
CA ARG A 95 8.59 -2.22 -6.98
C ARG A 95 9.91 -1.48 -7.06
N VAL A 96 10.00 -0.35 -6.37
CA VAL A 96 11.21 0.49 -6.34
C VAL A 96 11.95 0.31 -5.03
N HIS A 97 11.23 0.35 -3.89
CA HIS A 97 11.83 0.25 -2.57
C HIS A 97 10.84 -0.33 -1.57
N VAL A 98 11.33 -1.13 -0.63
CA VAL A 98 10.52 -1.68 0.47
C VAL A 98 11.32 -1.62 1.77
N GLU A 99 10.69 -1.09 2.82
CA GLU A 99 11.22 -1.11 4.18
C GLU A 99 10.19 -1.73 5.12
N ASP A 100 10.62 -2.72 5.90
CA ASP A 100 9.79 -3.36 6.91
C ASP A 100 10.20 -2.91 8.30
N PHE A 101 9.24 -2.43 9.08
CA PHE A 101 9.45 -2.02 10.46
C PHE A 101 8.76 -3.00 11.38
N LYS A 102 9.56 -3.66 12.21
CA LYS A 102 9.11 -4.72 13.13
C LYS A 102 9.36 -4.31 14.56
N GLN A 103 8.64 -4.94 15.48
CA GLN A 103 8.82 -4.70 16.91
C GLN A 103 8.73 -3.21 17.27
N ILE A 104 7.73 -2.56 16.74
CA ILE A 104 7.47 -1.15 17.01
C ILE A 104 6.90 -1.03 18.42
N LYS A 105 7.49 -0.15 19.22
CA LYS A 105 7.09 0.04 20.62
C LYS A 105 5.61 0.42 20.73
N ASP A 106 4.91 -0.27 21.64
CA ASP A 106 3.49 -0.06 21.94
C ASP A 106 2.55 -0.26 20.74
N THR A 107 3.00 -1.03 19.74
CA THR A 107 2.24 -1.28 18.52
C THR A 107 2.07 -2.79 18.32
N PRO A 108 0.83 -3.29 18.14
CA PRO A 108 0.59 -4.73 17.98
C PRO A 108 0.80 -5.25 16.55
N PHE A 109 1.18 -4.40 15.62
CA PHE A 109 1.41 -4.78 14.23
C PHE A 109 2.74 -4.25 13.72
N ASP A 110 3.19 -4.81 12.60
CA ASP A 110 4.34 -4.33 11.86
C ASP A 110 3.88 -3.40 10.73
N ILE A 111 4.80 -2.60 10.22
CA ILE A 111 4.51 -1.67 9.14
C ILE A 111 5.44 -1.96 7.97
N ARG A 112 4.88 -2.07 6.77
CA ARG A 112 5.64 -2.09 5.53
C ARG A 112 5.45 -0.76 4.81
N PHE A 113 6.54 -0.08 4.53
CA PHE A 113 6.56 1.10 3.66
C PHE A 113 7.10 0.68 2.30
N ALA A 114 6.37 1.01 1.23
CA ALA A 114 6.77 0.65 -0.12
C ALA A 114 6.65 1.83 -1.06
N ILE A 115 7.62 1.93 -1.95
CA ILE A 115 7.54 2.83 -3.10
C ILE A 115 7.48 1.95 -4.34
N CYS A 116 6.46 2.18 -5.15
CA CYS A 116 6.23 1.46 -6.39
C CYS A 116 5.96 2.46 -7.51
N LYS A 117 6.12 2.01 -8.75
CA LYS A 117 5.63 2.73 -9.92
C LYS A 117 4.42 1.99 -10.45
N GLU A 118 3.31 2.69 -10.60
CA GLU A 118 2.09 2.16 -11.19
C GLU A 118 1.90 2.77 -12.56
N ILE A 119 2.32 2.03 -13.58
CA ILE A 119 2.30 2.51 -14.96
C ILE A 119 0.96 2.15 -15.60
N PRO A 120 0.14 3.14 -16.01
CA PRO A 120 -1.13 2.85 -16.68
C PRO A 120 -0.92 2.09 -17.98
N MET A 121 -1.75 1.08 -18.22
CA MET A 121 -1.71 0.28 -19.43
C MET A 121 -2.99 0.49 -20.22
N GLU A 122 -2.91 0.33 -21.54
CA GLU A 122 -4.06 0.48 -22.41
C GLU A 122 -4.97 -0.75 -22.37
N HIS A 123 -6.25 -0.55 -22.69
CA HIS A 123 -7.26 -1.60 -22.70
C HIS A 123 -6.96 -2.80 -23.61
N ASP A 124 -6.08 -2.64 -24.58
CA ASP A 124 -5.70 -3.70 -25.50
C ASP A 124 -5.07 -4.91 -24.81
N TYR A 125 -4.47 -4.69 -23.62
CA TYR A 125 -3.94 -5.76 -22.81
C TYR A 125 -5.01 -6.66 -22.22
N GLU A 126 -6.20 -6.16 -22.08
CA GLU A 126 -7.35 -6.86 -21.52
C GLU A 126 -7.77 -8.05 -22.40
N SER A 127 -7.72 -7.87 -23.70
CA SER A 127 -8.12 -8.91 -24.66
C SER A 127 -7.15 -10.09 -24.70
N GLU A 128 -5.94 -9.93 -24.20
CA GLU A 128 -4.93 -10.98 -24.15
C GLU A 128 -5.02 -11.84 -22.87
N MET A 129 -5.87 -11.46 -21.96
CA MET A 129 -6.04 -12.13 -20.69
C MET A 129 -7.14 -13.20 -20.77
#